data_90f418d1a14a078f237dfc96e375bee6
#
_entry.id   90f418d1a14a078f237dfc96e375bee6
#
_cell.length_a   1.000
_cell.length_b   1.000
_cell.length_c   1.000
_cell.angle_alpha   90.00
_cell.angle_beta   90.00
_cell.angle_gamma   90.00
#
_symmetry.space_group_name_H-M   'P 1'
#
loop_
_entity.id
_entity.type
_entity.pdbx_description
1 polymer ?
#
loop_
_entity_poly.entity_id
_entity_poly.type
_entity_poly.pdbx_seq_one_letter_code
_entity_poly.pdbx_strand_id
1 'polypeptide(L)'
;VSRERHKQFDAEAAVLIRAEGNTQIRAQRVVAEVSGEVRLYCHSTGREAKERGIERRFSSRLEADLQYLAEGLHVPGRVKQHEKVLTRIGRLRQRYSRVARYYDIHLEKDAASGNAKALVWTRIIPTEDTLPGVYCLRTNQADWDERTLWNTYTMLTDLEAVFRSLKSELGLRPIYHHKSKRVD
;
A
#
# COMPACT_ATOMS: atom_id res chain seq x y z
N VAL A 1 4.72 6.12 -8.08
CA VAL A 1 5.99 6.62 -7.51
C VAL A 1 6.88 5.42 -7.27
N SER A 2 8.08 5.40 -7.87
CA SER A 2 9.02 4.28 -7.76
C SER A 2 9.45 4.10 -6.29
N ARG A 3 9.63 2.85 -5.85
CA ARG A 3 10.06 2.50 -4.47
C ARG A 3 11.40 3.14 -4.10
N GLU A 4 12.29 3.32 -5.06
CA GLU A 4 13.60 3.96 -4.86
C GLU A 4 13.50 5.42 -4.40
N ARG A 5 12.42 6.12 -4.75
CA ARG A 5 12.21 7.52 -4.38
C ARG A 5 11.89 7.71 -2.90
N HIS A 6 11.35 6.70 -2.23
CA HIS A 6 11.09 6.77 -0.79
C HIS A 6 12.37 6.68 0.06
N LYS A 7 13.43 6.09 -0.49
CA LYS A 7 14.75 6.00 0.18
C LYS A 7 15.46 7.35 0.33
N GLN A 8 14.99 8.39 -0.36
CA GLN A 8 15.58 9.73 -0.30
C GLN A 8 15.04 10.60 0.84
N PHE A 9 14.06 10.11 1.62
CA PHE A 9 13.56 10.86 2.78
C PHE A 9 14.52 10.70 3.95
N ASP A 10 15.05 11.84 4.41
CA ASP A 10 15.87 11.94 5.61
C ASP A 10 15.06 12.62 6.70
N ALA A 11 14.82 11.90 7.80
CA ALA A 11 14.02 12.39 8.92
C ALA A 11 14.72 13.51 9.71
N GLU A 12 16.06 13.54 9.71
CA GLU A 12 16.86 14.55 10.42
C GLU A 12 16.87 15.88 9.63
N ALA A 13 16.93 15.80 8.30
CA ALA A 13 16.87 16.97 7.43
C ALA A 13 15.45 17.50 7.21
N ALA A 14 14.42 16.75 7.62
CA ALA A 14 13.03 17.12 7.36
C ALA A 14 12.50 18.16 8.35
N VAL A 15 11.90 19.21 7.81
CA VAL A 15 11.28 20.32 8.56
C VAL A 15 9.88 19.93 9.01
N LEU A 16 9.50 20.30 10.23
CA LEU A 16 8.13 20.12 10.72
C LEU A 16 7.20 21.15 10.05
N ILE A 17 6.26 20.65 9.26
CA ILE A 17 5.27 21.47 8.54
C ILE A 17 4.02 21.70 9.37
N ARG A 18 3.48 20.62 9.95
CA ARG A 18 2.23 20.65 10.71
C ARG A 18 2.28 19.67 11.88
N ALA A 19 1.74 20.09 13.01
CA ALA A 19 1.47 19.21 14.15
C ALA A 19 0.04 19.48 14.62
N GLU A 20 -0.80 18.44 14.66
CA GLU A 20 -2.19 18.51 15.09
C GLU A 20 -2.58 17.23 15.82
N GLY A 21 -2.84 17.33 17.11
CA GLY A 21 -3.04 16.18 17.97
C GLY A 21 -1.85 15.20 17.87
N ASN A 22 -2.14 13.95 17.54
CA ASN A 22 -1.12 12.90 17.37
C ASN A 22 -0.55 12.82 15.95
N THR A 23 -0.97 13.71 15.05
CA THR A 23 -0.51 13.71 13.66
C THR A 23 0.55 14.78 13.46
N GLN A 24 1.72 14.36 13.01
CA GLN A 24 2.80 15.24 12.58
C GLN A 24 3.11 15.02 11.11
N ILE A 25 3.42 16.12 10.42
CA ILE A 25 3.86 16.10 9.04
C ILE A 25 5.22 16.78 8.97
N ARG A 26 6.20 16.03 8.52
CA ARG A 26 7.54 16.53 8.23
C ARG A 26 7.77 16.48 6.73
N ALA A 27 8.49 17.44 6.19
CA ALA A 27 8.80 17.48 4.77
C ALA A 27 10.26 17.84 4.54
N GLN A 28 10.82 17.24 3.50
CA GLN A 28 12.17 17.50 3.00
C GLN A 28 12.08 17.84 1.51
N ARG A 29 12.67 18.97 1.14
CA ARG A 29 12.74 19.42 -0.24
C ARG A 29 14.06 18.93 -0.87
N VAL A 30 13.94 18.33 -2.05
CA VAL A 30 15.09 17.89 -2.85
C VAL A 30 14.90 18.40 -4.27
N VAL A 31 15.92 19.03 -4.83
CA VAL A 31 15.94 19.47 -6.21
C VAL A 31 16.71 18.44 -7.04
N ALA A 32 16.08 17.95 -8.11
CA ALA A 32 16.75 17.02 -9.02
C ALA A 32 17.74 17.78 -9.91
N GLU A 33 19.03 17.47 -9.79
CA GLU A 33 20.13 18.17 -10.46
C GLU A 33 19.98 18.25 -11.98
N VAL A 34 19.48 17.18 -12.60
CA VAL A 34 19.39 17.08 -14.07
C VAL A 34 18.15 17.77 -14.63
N SER A 35 17.00 17.72 -13.94
CA SER A 35 15.74 18.20 -14.47
C SER A 35 15.26 19.51 -13.83
N GLY A 36 15.91 19.98 -12.77
CA GLY A 36 15.42 21.11 -11.96
C GLY A 36 14.08 20.85 -11.26
N GLU A 37 13.55 19.62 -11.34
CA GLU A 37 12.30 19.24 -10.72
C GLU A 37 12.42 19.26 -9.19
N VAL A 38 11.54 19.95 -8.53
CA VAL A 38 11.45 19.96 -7.06
C VAL A 38 10.61 18.77 -6.58
N ARG A 39 11.19 18.00 -5.67
CA ARG A 39 10.55 16.87 -5.00
C ARG A 39 10.42 17.18 -3.51
N LEU A 40 9.19 17.19 -3.02
CA LEU A 40 8.92 17.34 -1.62
C LEU A 40 8.56 15.96 -1.04
N TYR A 41 9.49 15.36 -0.29
CA TYR A 41 9.25 14.13 0.44
C TYR A 41 8.59 14.47 1.77
N CYS A 42 7.39 13.95 1.98
CA CYS A 42 6.62 14.20 3.18
C CYS A 42 6.44 12.91 3.96
N HIS A 43 6.62 12.96 5.27
CA HIS A 43 6.27 11.89 6.19
C HIS A 43 5.11 12.35 7.08
N SER A 44 4.07 11.51 7.17
CA SER A 44 2.91 11.74 8.02
C SER A 44 2.75 10.58 9.01
N THR A 45 2.78 10.86 10.31
CA THR A 45 2.58 9.86 11.35
C THR A 45 1.19 9.23 11.30
N GLY A 46 0.15 10.00 10.94
CA GLY A 46 -1.21 9.49 10.77
C GLY A 46 -1.33 8.51 9.59
N ARG A 47 -0.66 8.83 8.48
CA ARG A 47 -0.57 7.94 7.32
C ARG A 47 0.23 6.68 7.62
N GLU A 48 1.35 6.81 8.35
CA GLU A 48 2.15 5.69 8.81
C GLU A 48 1.33 4.72 9.66
N ALA A 49 0.62 5.23 10.67
CA ALA A 49 -0.24 4.42 11.53
C ALA A 49 -1.32 3.66 10.74
N LYS A 50 -1.93 4.33 9.74
CA LYS A 50 -2.93 3.73 8.85
C LYS A 50 -2.30 2.62 7.98
N GLU A 51 -1.16 2.87 7.36
CA GLU A 51 -0.46 1.92 6.49
C GLU A 51 0.00 0.68 7.27
N ARG A 52 0.58 0.88 8.48
CA ARG A 52 0.94 -0.21 9.40
C ARG A 52 -0.28 -1.00 9.86
N GLY A 53 -1.40 -0.33 10.15
CA GLY A 53 -2.65 -0.98 10.52
C GLY A 53 -3.23 -1.85 9.39
N ILE A 54 -3.16 -1.38 8.16
CA ILE A 54 -3.57 -2.14 6.97
C ILE A 54 -2.65 -3.36 6.79
N GLU A 55 -1.33 -3.17 6.85
CA GLU A 55 -0.36 -4.26 6.72
C GLU A 55 -0.60 -5.35 7.77
N ARG A 56 -0.73 -4.97 9.05
CA ARG A 56 -1.00 -5.90 10.15
C ARG A 56 -2.26 -6.72 9.89
N ARG A 57 -3.35 -6.08 9.46
CA ARG A 57 -4.62 -6.75 9.17
C ARG A 57 -4.51 -7.76 8.03
N PHE A 58 -3.80 -7.40 6.95
CA PHE A 58 -3.59 -8.31 5.82
C PHE A 58 -2.65 -9.46 6.18
N SER A 59 -1.60 -9.21 6.96
CA SER A 59 -0.69 -10.24 7.48
C SER A 59 -1.44 -11.26 8.33
N SER A 60 -2.23 -10.80 9.32
CA SER A 60 -3.00 -11.72 10.17
C SER A 60 -3.99 -12.57 9.38
N ARG A 61 -4.62 -12.02 8.32
CA ARG A 61 -5.51 -12.81 7.45
C ARG A 61 -4.77 -13.83 6.62
N LEU A 62 -3.61 -13.46 6.07
CA LEU A 62 -2.77 -14.41 5.32
C LEU A 62 -2.31 -15.56 6.22
N GLU A 63 -1.82 -15.24 7.42
CA GLU A 63 -1.39 -16.23 8.41
C GLU A 63 -2.52 -17.18 8.81
N ALA A 64 -3.73 -16.66 9.04
CA ALA A 64 -4.91 -17.47 9.34
C ALA A 64 -5.28 -18.41 8.18
N ASP A 65 -5.24 -17.93 6.94
CA ASP A 65 -5.52 -18.75 5.76
C ASP A 65 -4.42 -19.82 5.52
N LEU A 66 -3.15 -19.50 5.79
CA LEU A 66 -2.04 -20.46 5.73
C LEU A 66 -2.18 -21.52 6.83
N GLN A 67 -2.51 -21.11 8.05
CA GLN A 67 -2.76 -22.01 9.16
C GLN A 67 -3.91 -23.00 8.85
N TYR A 68 -5.01 -22.48 8.31
CA TYR A 68 -6.13 -23.31 7.88
C TYR A 68 -5.73 -24.35 6.82
N LEU A 69 -4.86 -23.97 5.88
CA LEU A 69 -4.32 -24.92 4.89
C LEU A 69 -3.42 -25.96 5.54
N ALA A 70 -2.53 -25.55 6.45
CA ALA A 70 -1.61 -26.46 7.15
C ALA A 70 -2.37 -27.49 8.00
N GLU A 71 -3.35 -27.06 8.80
CA GLU A 71 -4.20 -27.97 9.58
C GLU A 71 -4.98 -28.90 8.66
N GLY A 72 -5.45 -28.42 7.52
CA GLY A 72 -6.17 -29.21 6.54
C GLY A 72 -5.38 -30.40 5.97
N LEU A 73 -4.05 -30.36 6.00
CA LEU A 73 -3.20 -31.49 5.55
C LEU A 73 -3.37 -32.74 6.42
N HIS A 74 -3.75 -32.58 7.67
CA HIS A 74 -3.91 -33.67 8.63
C HIS A 74 -5.36 -34.17 8.75
N VAL A 75 -6.32 -33.46 8.15
CA VAL A 75 -7.75 -33.81 8.22
C VAL A 75 -8.14 -34.77 7.10
N PRO A 76 -8.84 -35.90 7.38
CA PRO A 76 -9.38 -36.78 6.35
C PRO A 76 -10.36 -36.06 5.43
N GLY A 77 -10.36 -36.43 4.13
CA GLY A 77 -11.27 -35.83 3.15
C GLY A 77 -10.90 -34.44 2.62
N ARG A 78 -9.84 -33.81 3.18
CA ARG A 78 -9.33 -32.55 2.65
C ARG A 78 -8.30 -32.74 1.54
N VAL A 79 -8.07 -31.70 0.75
CA VAL A 79 -7.13 -31.71 -0.37
C VAL A 79 -5.71 -31.74 0.17
N LYS A 80 -4.99 -32.83 -0.10
CA LYS A 80 -3.60 -33.08 0.30
C LYS A 80 -2.64 -33.12 -0.87
N GLN A 81 -3.11 -33.25 -2.12
CA GLN A 81 -2.26 -33.31 -3.30
C GLN A 81 -1.38 -32.05 -3.36
N HIS A 82 -0.05 -32.25 -3.42
CA HIS A 82 0.95 -31.19 -3.36
C HIS A 82 0.66 -30.05 -4.35
N GLU A 83 0.37 -30.36 -5.61
CA GLU A 83 0.11 -29.36 -6.65
C GLU A 83 -1.16 -28.54 -6.39
N LYS A 84 -2.21 -29.18 -5.86
CA LYS A 84 -3.45 -28.49 -5.52
C LYS A 84 -3.26 -27.57 -4.31
N VAL A 85 -2.47 -27.97 -3.32
CA VAL A 85 -2.12 -27.11 -2.18
C VAL A 85 -1.26 -25.95 -2.65
N LEU A 86 -0.25 -26.21 -3.51
CA LEU A 86 0.59 -25.16 -4.09
C LEU A 86 -0.23 -24.13 -4.88
N THR A 87 -1.22 -24.60 -5.65
CA THR A 87 -2.16 -23.69 -6.36
C THR A 87 -2.95 -22.83 -5.39
N ARG A 88 -3.39 -23.39 -4.25
CA ARG A 88 -4.09 -22.61 -3.21
C ARG A 88 -3.17 -21.54 -2.58
N ILE A 89 -1.92 -21.89 -2.29
CA ILE A 89 -0.91 -20.95 -1.79
C ILE A 89 -0.69 -19.82 -2.82
N GLY A 90 -0.62 -20.14 -4.11
CA GLY A 90 -0.52 -19.16 -5.19
C GLY A 90 -1.71 -18.17 -5.19
N ARG A 91 -2.93 -18.66 -4.99
CA ARG A 91 -4.13 -17.81 -4.87
C ARG A 91 -4.09 -16.93 -3.61
N LEU A 92 -3.56 -17.42 -2.49
CA LEU A 92 -3.37 -16.62 -1.29
C LEU A 92 -2.32 -15.53 -1.52
N ARG A 93 -1.20 -15.85 -2.17
CA ARG A 93 -0.19 -14.86 -2.55
C ARG A 93 -0.77 -13.77 -3.46
N GLN A 94 -1.65 -14.12 -4.38
CA GLN A 94 -2.35 -13.16 -5.23
C GLN A 94 -3.33 -12.31 -4.44
N ARG A 95 -4.18 -12.93 -3.60
CA ARG A 95 -5.15 -12.24 -2.75
C ARG A 95 -4.51 -11.23 -1.80
N TYR A 96 -3.39 -11.63 -1.19
CA TYR A 96 -2.65 -10.85 -0.22
C TYR A 96 -1.32 -10.30 -0.77
N SER A 97 -1.27 -10.00 -2.08
CA SER A 97 -0.06 -9.59 -2.82
C SER A 97 0.74 -8.48 -2.14
N ARG A 98 0.06 -7.59 -1.40
CA ARG A 98 0.69 -6.49 -0.67
C ARG A 98 1.62 -6.97 0.45
N VAL A 99 1.26 -8.05 1.14
CA VAL A 99 2.01 -8.56 2.30
C VAL A 99 2.67 -9.91 2.03
N ALA A 100 2.18 -10.69 1.07
CA ALA A 100 2.70 -12.02 0.77
C ALA A 100 4.19 -12.05 0.40
N ARG A 101 4.72 -10.94 -0.12
CA ARG A 101 6.15 -10.74 -0.41
C ARG A 101 7.04 -10.74 0.83
N TYR A 102 6.45 -10.54 2.01
CA TYR A 102 7.13 -10.54 3.30
C TYR A 102 7.09 -11.91 3.98
N TYR A 103 6.65 -12.94 3.26
CA TYR A 103 6.56 -14.30 3.76
C TYR A 103 7.30 -15.24 2.85
N ASP A 104 8.21 -15.99 3.44
CA ASP A 104 8.75 -17.18 2.83
C ASP A 104 7.84 -18.35 3.19
N ILE A 105 7.29 -19.02 2.17
CA ILE A 105 6.28 -20.05 2.33
C ILE A 105 6.79 -21.31 1.65
N HIS A 106 7.04 -22.34 2.44
CA HIS A 106 7.56 -23.64 2.00
C HIS A 106 6.50 -24.72 2.18
N LEU A 107 6.30 -25.51 1.13
CA LEU A 107 5.44 -26.68 1.12
C LEU A 107 6.30 -27.92 0.91
N GLU A 108 6.37 -28.76 1.93
CA GLU A 108 7.07 -30.05 1.84
C GLU A 108 6.20 -31.07 1.13
N LYS A 109 6.84 -31.85 0.23
CA LYS A 109 6.21 -32.96 -0.48
C LYS A 109 6.62 -34.28 0.14
N ASP A 110 5.67 -35.15 0.38
CA ASP A 110 5.94 -36.54 0.72
C ASP A 110 6.31 -37.28 -0.55
N ALA A 111 7.51 -37.88 -0.58
CA ALA A 111 8.05 -38.60 -1.73
C ALA A 111 7.27 -39.87 -2.05
N ALA A 112 6.69 -40.53 -1.05
CA ALA A 112 5.99 -41.81 -1.21
C ALA A 112 4.57 -41.63 -1.76
N SER A 113 3.82 -40.63 -1.23
CA SER A 113 2.40 -40.45 -1.59
C SER A 113 2.16 -39.35 -2.62
N GLY A 114 3.16 -38.50 -2.88
CA GLY A 114 3.01 -37.31 -3.73
C GLY A 114 2.15 -36.20 -3.11
N ASN A 115 1.74 -36.34 -1.84
CA ASN A 115 0.96 -35.37 -1.10
C ASN A 115 1.84 -34.31 -0.45
N ALA A 116 1.22 -33.21 -0.04
CA ALA A 116 1.84 -32.23 0.84
C ALA A 116 1.96 -32.83 2.25
N LYS A 117 3.16 -32.74 2.84
CA LYS A 117 3.49 -33.26 4.17
C LYS A 117 3.37 -32.18 5.22
N ALA A 118 3.98 -31.04 4.96
CA ALA A 118 3.98 -29.91 5.89
C ALA A 118 3.95 -28.58 5.11
N LEU A 119 3.31 -27.58 5.69
CA LEU A 119 3.31 -26.21 5.23
C LEU A 119 3.90 -25.33 6.33
N VAL A 120 5.02 -24.69 6.02
CA VAL A 120 5.74 -23.80 6.94
C VAL A 120 5.90 -22.43 6.31
N TRP A 121 5.78 -21.39 7.10
CA TRP A 121 6.01 -20.01 6.64
C TRP A 121 6.78 -19.22 7.68
N THR A 122 7.62 -18.31 7.20
CA THR A 122 8.40 -17.40 8.02
C THR A 122 8.21 -15.99 7.51
N ARG A 123 7.98 -15.05 8.42
CA ARG A 123 7.91 -13.64 8.05
C ARG A 123 9.32 -13.10 7.87
N ILE A 124 9.60 -12.60 6.66
CA ILE A 124 10.83 -11.89 6.33
C ILE A 124 10.57 -10.41 6.62
N ILE A 125 11.32 -9.82 7.54
CA ILE A 125 11.27 -8.38 7.79
C ILE A 125 12.08 -7.73 6.67
N PRO A 126 11.46 -6.97 5.77
CA PRO A 126 12.22 -6.27 4.73
C PRO A 126 13.10 -5.23 5.40
N THR A 127 14.39 -5.36 5.21
CA THR A 127 15.39 -4.54 5.88
C THR A 127 15.34 -3.07 5.45
N GLU A 128 14.72 -2.70 4.30
CA GLU A 128 14.85 -1.32 3.80
C GLU A 128 13.76 -0.83 2.84
N ASP A 129 12.74 -1.60 2.51
CA ASP A 129 12.00 -1.31 1.27
C ASP A 129 10.81 -0.37 1.39
N THR A 130 10.36 -0.02 2.58
CA THR A 130 9.22 0.88 2.72
C THR A 130 9.36 1.78 3.95
N LEU A 131 9.43 3.07 3.72
CA LEU A 131 9.19 4.06 4.77
C LEU A 131 7.66 4.31 4.83
N PRO A 132 6.92 3.63 5.75
CA PRO A 132 5.49 3.84 5.87
C PRO A 132 5.22 5.30 6.23
N GLY A 133 4.14 5.86 5.67
CA GLY A 133 3.79 7.25 5.88
C GLY A 133 4.50 8.24 4.96
N VAL A 134 5.53 7.82 4.22
CA VAL A 134 6.26 8.70 3.29
C VAL A 134 5.55 8.77 1.93
N TYR A 135 5.41 9.98 1.40
CA TYR A 135 4.94 10.26 0.05
C TYR A 135 5.74 11.40 -0.58
N CYS A 136 5.70 11.51 -1.90
CA CYS A 136 6.43 12.51 -2.64
C CYS A 136 5.48 13.36 -3.47
N LEU A 137 5.57 14.67 -3.32
CA LEU A 137 4.98 15.66 -4.20
C LEU A 137 6.03 16.12 -5.20
N ARG A 138 5.60 16.39 -6.42
CA ARG A 138 6.49 16.85 -7.50
C ARG A 138 5.97 18.17 -8.05
N THR A 139 6.86 19.11 -8.23
CA THR A 139 6.52 20.43 -8.74
C THR A 139 7.70 21.02 -9.54
N ASN A 140 7.39 22.00 -10.36
CA ASN A 140 8.35 22.86 -11.05
C ASN A 140 8.57 24.19 -10.34
N GLN A 141 7.91 24.44 -9.19
CA GLN A 141 8.07 25.64 -8.40
C GLN A 141 9.36 25.57 -7.58
N ALA A 142 10.42 26.17 -8.11
CA ALA A 142 11.75 26.09 -7.52
C ALA A 142 11.92 27.04 -6.32
N ASP A 143 11.18 28.13 -6.27
CA ASP A 143 11.36 29.20 -5.28
C ASP A 143 10.52 29.03 -4.01
N TRP A 144 9.64 28.03 -3.98
CA TRP A 144 8.76 27.79 -2.85
C TRP A 144 9.41 26.92 -1.78
N ASP A 145 9.18 27.29 -0.52
CA ASP A 145 9.61 26.50 0.63
C ASP A 145 8.69 25.27 0.85
N GLU A 146 9.12 24.39 1.72
CA GLU A 146 8.42 23.12 2.03
C GLU A 146 7.00 23.36 2.53
N ARG A 147 6.81 24.39 3.36
CA ARG A 147 5.52 24.72 3.96
C ARG A 147 4.54 25.24 2.91
N THR A 148 4.99 26.13 2.04
CA THR A 148 4.17 26.69 0.95
C THR A 148 3.77 25.60 -0.03
N LEU A 149 4.71 24.74 -0.43
CA LEU A 149 4.43 23.61 -1.32
C LEU A 149 3.39 22.66 -0.72
N TRP A 150 3.56 22.31 0.54
CA TRP A 150 2.65 21.38 1.20
C TRP A 150 1.25 21.99 1.41
N ASN A 151 1.16 23.25 1.84
CA ASN A 151 -0.10 23.95 2.03
C ASN A 151 -0.88 24.07 0.71
N THR A 152 -0.19 24.42 -0.37
CA THR A 152 -0.82 24.49 -1.70
C THR A 152 -1.38 23.15 -2.14
N TYR A 153 -0.62 22.07 -1.94
CA TYR A 153 -1.11 20.73 -2.23
C TYR A 153 -2.37 20.37 -1.39
N THR A 154 -2.37 20.69 -0.10
CA THR A 154 -3.51 20.42 0.79
C THR A 154 -4.73 21.22 0.35
N MET A 155 -4.55 22.49 0.01
CA MET A 155 -5.63 23.34 -0.52
C MET A 155 -6.24 22.74 -1.81
N LEU A 156 -5.45 22.24 -2.72
CA LEU A 156 -5.95 21.57 -3.93
C LEU A 156 -6.77 20.31 -3.59
N THR A 157 -6.32 19.55 -2.59
CA THR A 157 -7.03 18.35 -2.13
C THR A 157 -8.39 18.70 -1.51
N ASP A 158 -8.45 19.80 -0.74
CA ASP A 158 -9.67 20.30 -0.14
C ASP A 158 -10.65 20.80 -1.23
N LEU A 159 -10.16 21.51 -2.23
CA LEU A 159 -10.96 21.92 -3.40
C LEU A 159 -11.52 20.71 -4.16
N GLU A 160 -10.72 19.66 -4.38
CA GLU A 160 -11.23 18.42 -4.99
C GLU A 160 -12.36 17.79 -4.16
N ALA A 161 -12.23 17.79 -2.83
CA ALA A 161 -13.26 17.28 -1.94
C ALA A 161 -14.57 18.09 -2.07
N VAL A 162 -14.48 19.42 -2.10
CA VAL A 162 -15.62 20.32 -2.32
C VAL A 162 -16.27 20.05 -3.67
N PHE A 163 -15.51 19.96 -4.77
CA PHE A 163 -16.06 19.65 -6.08
C PHE A 163 -16.72 18.28 -6.13
N ARG A 164 -16.19 17.29 -5.41
CA ARG A 164 -16.78 15.95 -5.33
C ARG A 164 -18.12 15.98 -4.60
N SER A 165 -18.23 16.71 -3.49
CA SER A 165 -19.49 16.93 -2.77
C SER A 165 -20.51 17.61 -3.64
N LEU A 166 -20.14 18.73 -4.29
CA LEU A 166 -21.02 19.45 -5.21
C LEU A 166 -21.55 18.56 -6.33
N LYS A 167 -20.69 17.76 -6.97
CA LYS A 167 -21.12 16.80 -8.01
C LYS A 167 -22.10 15.76 -7.47
N SER A 168 -21.93 15.33 -6.21
CA SER A 168 -22.80 14.32 -5.60
C SER A 168 -24.14 14.93 -5.16
N GLU A 169 -24.11 16.11 -4.55
CA GLU A 169 -25.29 16.80 -4.02
C GLU A 169 -26.16 17.43 -5.11
N LEU A 170 -25.52 18.02 -6.13
CA LEU A 170 -26.23 18.66 -7.25
C LEU A 170 -26.63 17.67 -8.36
N GLY A 171 -26.34 16.38 -8.19
CA GLY A 171 -26.65 15.37 -9.21
C GLY A 171 -25.92 15.55 -10.54
N LEU A 172 -24.87 16.39 -10.58
CA LEU A 172 -24.08 16.71 -11.79
C LEU A 172 -23.18 15.55 -12.23
N ARG A 173 -23.56 14.33 -11.94
CA ARG A 173 -22.85 13.16 -12.52
C ARG A 173 -23.15 13.12 -14.01
N PRO A 174 -22.14 13.02 -14.88
CA PRO A 174 -22.39 12.81 -16.28
C PRO A 174 -23.19 11.53 -16.45
N ILE A 175 -24.41 11.67 -16.98
CA ILE A 175 -25.27 10.54 -17.33
C ILE A 175 -24.73 10.02 -18.65
N TYR A 176 -23.97 8.91 -18.57
CA TYR A 176 -23.51 8.22 -19.79
C TYR A 176 -24.67 7.44 -20.41
N HIS A 177 -25.42 8.08 -21.31
CA HIS A 177 -26.40 7.39 -22.13
C HIS A 177 -25.72 6.83 -23.37
N HIS A 178 -25.60 5.51 -23.45
CA HIS A 178 -25.10 4.81 -24.64
C HIS A 178 -26.15 4.68 -25.74
N LYS A 179 -27.39 5.10 -25.50
CA LYS A 179 -28.50 5.03 -26.47
C LYS A 179 -29.19 6.39 -26.53
N SER A 180 -29.27 6.97 -27.73
CA SER A 180 -29.96 8.24 -28.01
C SER A 180 -31.40 8.32 -27.52
N LYS A 181 -32.12 7.19 -27.43
CA LYS A 181 -33.49 7.09 -26.88
C LYS A 181 -33.60 7.29 -25.35
N ARG A 182 -32.53 7.55 -24.64
CA ARG A 182 -32.51 7.80 -23.17
C ARG A 182 -32.09 9.24 -22.82
N VAL A 183 -32.04 10.12 -23.82
CA VAL A 183 -31.62 11.52 -23.69
C VAL A 183 -32.84 12.47 -23.67
N ASP A 184 -34.09 11.98 -23.90
CA ASP A 184 -35.33 12.74 -23.84
C ASP A 184 -35.88 12.83 -22.43
#